data_eccaf830b0191175c36b322b8ef1a234
#
_entry.id   eccaf830b0191175c36b322b8ef1a234
#
_cell.length_a   1.000
_cell.length_b   1.000
_cell.length_c   1.000
_cell.angle_alpha   90.00
_cell.angle_beta   90.00
_cell.angle_gamma   90.00
#
_symmetry.space_group_name_H-M   'P 1'
#
loop_
_entity.id
_entity.type
_entity.pdbx_description
1 polymer ?
#
loop_
_entity_poly.entity_id
_entity_poly.type
_entity_poly.pdbx_seq_one_letter_code
_entity_poly.pdbx_strand_id
1 'polypeptide(L)'
;MIDLEIMKDVWYVGYVDWEVRNFHGYSTHKGSSYNSYIVKSGDTYILIDTVKRPYFKYYLENINLVCDPKEIKYLIINHVEPDHSGSFPLIIEHLPNAEIIASTKGVEILEQHYHEEVKQEVFEKIRAVKNSDTLDVGNGKQFTFVPIPMIHWPDSMVSFMTDENGKNVLFSNDAFGQHFATSKHWDDENGFSEVMWEAEKYYANILLHLSNLISKTLPVVGALPIDIICPSHGVCWRTHIPEILEAYNKWSSGEIEENSAVIIYDSMWESTTKIAKELYQEIWRRGIPVKRFNLTHSDYSDVITEAMKAKAILVGSPTLNRGLFPSVAEYLAYQKGLRPMNKVGLAFGSYGWSKGAVKEIIREMEVTGINMLDDSIEIQFVPRKADLNFTEIVDKLVKKMEA
;
A
#
# COMPACT_ATOMS: atom_id res chain seq x y z
N MET A 1 -6.78 25.25 -21.15
CA MET A 1 -5.48 25.16 -20.41
C MET A 1 -5.75 24.26 -19.25
N ILE A 2 -5.00 23.21 -19.06
CA ILE A 2 -5.18 22.33 -17.88
C ILE A 2 -4.72 23.15 -16.68
N ASP A 3 -5.58 23.29 -15.69
CA ASP A 3 -5.23 23.94 -14.43
C ASP A 3 -4.47 22.90 -13.58
N LEU A 4 -3.16 23.07 -13.48
CA LEU A 4 -2.29 22.23 -12.67
C LEU A 4 -2.22 22.72 -11.22
N GLU A 5 -2.72 23.94 -10.93
CA GLU A 5 -2.72 24.51 -9.60
C GLU A 5 -3.79 23.81 -8.73
N ILE A 6 -3.34 22.99 -7.80
CA ILE A 6 -4.24 22.25 -6.88
C ILE A 6 -4.65 23.11 -5.68
N MET A 7 -3.82 24.05 -5.28
CA MET A 7 -4.10 25.08 -4.30
C MET A 7 -3.18 26.27 -4.58
N LYS A 8 -3.45 27.44 -3.98
CA LYS A 8 -2.65 28.65 -4.18
C LYS A 8 -1.15 28.36 -4.00
N ASP A 9 -0.36 28.64 -5.02
CA ASP A 9 1.09 28.44 -5.06
C ASP A 9 1.57 26.97 -4.97
N VAL A 10 0.69 25.99 -5.21
CA VAL A 10 1.06 24.56 -5.28
C VAL A 10 0.46 23.93 -6.53
N TRP A 11 1.30 23.36 -7.38
CA TRP A 11 0.93 22.71 -8.64
C TRP A 11 1.25 21.23 -8.62
N TYR A 12 0.35 20.41 -9.17
CA TYR A 12 0.61 19.03 -9.51
C TYR A 12 1.33 18.96 -10.86
N VAL A 13 2.52 18.38 -10.89
CA VAL A 13 3.32 18.24 -12.12
C VAL A 13 3.64 16.78 -12.46
N GLY A 14 3.08 15.84 -11.71
CA GLY A 14 3.27 14.40 -11.88
C GLY A 14 2.65 13.81 -13.16
N TYR A 15 2.48 12.49 -13.17
CA TYR A 15 1.90 11.74 -14.29
C TYR A 15 0.83 10.76 -13.81
N VAL A 16 -0.30 10.68 -14.52
CA VAL A 16 -1.38 9.73 -14.28
C VAL A 16 -1.25 8.57 -15.26
N ASP A 17 -1.00 7.37 -14.73
CA ASP A 17 -0.82 6.14 -15.50
C ASP A 17 -2.11 5.31 -15.50
N TRP A 18 -2.91 5.49 -16.52
CA TRP A 18 -4.16 4.77 -16.73
C TRP A 18 -3.98 3.30 -17.14
N GLU A 19 -2.76 2.90 -17.54
CA GLU A 19 -2.51 1.61 -18.19
C GLU A 19 -1.81 0.59 -17.29
N VAL A 20 -1.18 1.01 -16.20
CA VAL A 20 -0.53 0.09 -15.27
C VAL A 20 -1.56 -0.86 -14.64
N ARG A 21 -1.30 -2.17 -14.69
CA ARG A 21 -2.18 -3.22 -14.16
C ARG A 21 -1.49 -4.14 -13.16
N ASN A 22 -0.19 -4.02 -13.06
CA ASN A 22 0.61 -4.78 -12.10
C ASN A 22 1.77 -3.91 -11.60
N PHE A 23 1.89 -3.82 -10.29
CA PHE A 23 2.96 -3.10 -9.61
C PHE A 23 3.57 -4.06 -8.57
N HIS A 24 4.73 -4.66 -8.89
CA HIS A 24 5.41 -5.64 -8.03
C HIS A 24 4.54 -6.84 -7.60
N GLY A 25 3.66 -7.32 -8.48
CA GLY A 25 2.71 -8.40 -8.17
C GLY A 25 1.37 -7.91 -7.57
N TYR A 26 1.26 -6.63 -7.28
CA TYR A 26 0.04 -5.98 -6.86
C TYR A 26 -0.82 -5.59 -8.06
N SER A 27 -2.08 -6.03 -8.10
CA SER A 27 -3.00 -5.73 -9.21
C SER A 27 -3.57 -4.32 -9.07
N THR A 28 -3.20 -3.43 -9.99
CA THR A 28 -3.65 -2.03 -10.02
C THR A 28 -4.79 -1.86 -11.01
N HIS A 29 -5.99 -2.36 -10.68
CA HIS A 29 -7.15 -2.35 -11.58
C HIS A 29 -7.57 -0.96 -12.04
N LYS A 30 -7.30 0.05 -11.23
CA LYS A 30 -7.63 1.46 -11.46
C LYS A 30 -6.45 2.28 -11.99
N GLY A 31 -5.36 1.65 -12.43
CA GLY A 31 -4.16 2.38 -12.77
C GLY A 31 -3.40 2.93 -11.56
N SER A 32 -2.63 3.96 -11.76
CA SER A 32 -1.87 4.65 -10.69
C SER A 32 -1.56 6.09 -11.11
N SER A 33 -0.88 6.81 -10.25
CA SER A 33 -0.21 8.07 -10.59
C SER A 33 1.17 8.12 -9.93
N TYR A 34 2.05 8.94 -10.47
CA TYR A 34 3.36 9.26 -9.90
C TYR A 34 3.35 10.74 -9.64
N ASN A 35 3.07 11.12 -8.40
CA ASN A 35 2.81 12.50 -8.04
C ASN A 35 4.11 13.24 -7.73
N SER A 36 4.24 14.40 -8.31
CA SER A 36 5.28 15.39 -8.01
C SER A 36 4.62 16.75 -7.96
N TYR A 37 5.18 17.64 -7.16
CA TYR A 37 4.56 18.93 -6.89
C TYR A 37 5.58 20.06 -7.03
N ILE A 38 5.12 21.24 -7.48
CA ILE A 38 5.87 22.49 -7.40
C ILE A 38 5.20 23.37 -6.36
N VAL A 39 6.00 23.90 -5.45
CA VAL A 39 5.59 24.95 -4.51
C VAL A 39 6.29 26.25 -4.88
N LYS A 40 5.55 27.35 -4.92
CA LYS A 40 6.10 28.69 -5.12
C LYS A 40 6.13 29.46 -3.81
N SER A 41 7.22 30.17 -3.57
CA SER A 41 7.39 31.13 -2.47
C SER A 41 8.11 32.38 -2.96
N GLY A 42 7.35 33.44 -3.26
CA GLY A 42 7.87 34.63 -3.95
C GLY A 42 8.46 34.29 -5.31
N ASP A 43 9.75 34.50 -5.49
CA ASP A 43 10.48 34.17 -6.71
C ASP A 43 11.19 32.81 -6.63
N THR A 44 10.91 32.01 -5.60
CA THR A 44 11.52 30.69 -5.38
C THR A 44 10.54 29.59 -5.73
N TYR A 45 11.00 28.63 -6.54
CA TYR A 45 10.27 27.38 -6.82
C TYR A 45 10.95 26.19 -6.16
N ILE A 46 10.17 25.33 -5.57
CA ILE A 46 10.56 24.10 -4.89
C ILE A 46 9.87 22.94 -5.59
N LEU A 47 10.66 21.99 -6.09
CA LEU A 47 10.17 20.76 -6.70
C LEU A 47 10.20 19.63 -5.66
N ILE A 48 9.12 18.85 -5.56
CA ILE A 48 8.98 17.77 -4.58
C ILE A 48 8.78 16.47 -5.33
N ASP A 49 9.71 15.53 -5.11
CA ASP A 49 9.84 14.23 -5.75
C ASP A 49 9.91 14.31 -7.27
N THR A 50 10.10 13.18 -7.92
CA THR A 50 10.07 13.06 -9.38
C THR A 50 9.06 12.00 -9.80
N VAL A 51 9.15 11.52 -11.03
CA VAL A 51 8.25 10.48 -11.54
C VAL A 51 9.05 9.31 -12.10
N LYS A 52 8.38 8.22 -12.35
CA LYS A 52 8.92 7.05 -13.05
C LYS A 52 9.53 7.46 -14.40
N ARG A 53 10.72 6.99 -14.69
CA ARG A 53 11.54 7.38 -15.84
C ARG A 53 10.85 7.42 -17.22
N PRO A 54 9.98 6.44 -17.58
CA PRO A 54 9.29 6.48 -18.88
C PRO A 54 8.43 7.71 -19.11
N TYR A 55 8.02 8.40 -18.03
CA TYR A 55 7.13 9.55 -18.07
C TYR A 55 7.86 10.90 -17.97
N PHE A 56 9.20 10.89 -17.96
CA PHE A 56 10.03 12.09 -17.83
C PHE A 56 9.66 13.20 -18.80
N LYS A 57 9.38 12.87 -20.08
CA LYS A 57 8.99 13.86 -21.08
C LYS A 57 7.77 14.68 -20.65
N TYR A 58 6.71 14.00 -20.24
CA TYR A 58 5.46 14.64 -19.81
C TYR A 58 5.65 15.42 -18.50
N TYR A 59 6.44 14.87 -17.60
CA TYR A 59 6.83 15.52 -16.35
C TYR A 59 7.54 16.86 -16.61
N LEU A 60 8.52 16.89 -17.48
CA LEU A 60 9.23 18.11 -17.86
C LEU A 60 8.31 19.12 -18.57
N GLU A 61 7.40 18.63 -19.43
CA GLU A 61 6.39 19.49 -20.06
C GLU A 61 5.46 20.12 -19.01
N ASN A 62 5.02 19.38 -18.00
CA ASN A 62 4.20 19.90 -16.90
C ASN A 62 4.96 20.96 -16.07
N ILE A 63 6.22 20.72 -15.73
CA ILE A 63 7.06 21.71 -15.04
C ILE A 63 7.14 23.02 -15.85
N ASN A 64 7.39 22.93 -17.17
CA ASN A 64 7.49 24.09 -18.04
C ASN A 64 6.17 24.88 -18.19
N LEU A 65 5.03 24.28 -17.86
CA LEU A 65 3.75 25.02 -17.80
C LEU A 65 3.66 25.90 -16.54
N VAL A 66 4.45 25.59 -15.50
CA VAL A 66 4.44 26.29 -14.21
C VAL A 66 5.58 27.32 -14.12
N CYS A 67 6.82 26.92 -14.45
CA CYS A 67 7.99 27.78 -14.37
C CYS A 67 9.11 27.30 -15.32
N ASP A 68 10.10 28.13 -15.56
CA ASP A 68 11.37 27.66 -16.16
C ASP A 68 12.06 26.75 -15.14
N PRO A 69 12.41 25.49 -15.48
CA PRO A 69 13.12 24.59 -14.57
C PRO A 69 14.39 25.20 -13.94
N LYS A 70 15.05 26.16 -14.61
CA LYS A 70 16.23 26.84 -14.09
C LYS A 70 15.94 27.77 -12.90
N GLU A 71 14.67 28.12 -12.69
CA GLU A 71 14.21 28.94 -11.57
C GLU A 71 13.95 28.11 -10.31
N ILE A 72 13.94 26.77 -10.45
CA ILE A 72 13.79 25.85 -9.31
C ILE A 72 15.05 25.90 -8.47
N LYS A 73 14.90 26.29 -7.21
CA LYS A 73 16.01 26.43 -6.24
C LYS A 73 16.20 25.25 -5.33
N TYR A 74 15.18 24.43 -5.16
CA TYR A 74 15.22 23.25 -4.30
C TYR A 74 14.53 22.07 -4.98
N LEU A 75 15.18 20.90 -4.91
CA LEU A 75 14.57 19.61 -5.23
C LEU A 75 14.57 18.77 -3.95
N ILE A 76 13.38 18.52 -3.39
CA ILE A 76 13.20 17.69 -2.22
C ILE A 76 12.84 16.27 -2.69
N ILE A 77 13.63 15.27 -2.29
CA ILE A 77 13.38 13.86 -2.55
C ILE A 77 12.94 13.19 -1.25
N ASN A 78 11.66 12.90 -1.13
CA ASN A 78 11.08 12.23 0.03
C ASN A 78 11.32 10.72 0.00
N HIS A 79 11.40 10.13 -1.21
CA HIS A 79 11.56 8.69 -1.40
C HIS A 79 12.34 8.35 -2.67
N VAL A 80 13.18 7.31 -2.60
CA VAL A 80 14.16 6.98 -3.65
C VAL A 80 13.74 5.76 -4.48
N GLU A 81 12.60 5.12 -4.23
CA GLU A 81 12.11 4.06 -5.12
C GLU A 81 12.01 4.58 -6.56
N PRO A 82 12.39 3.78 -7.59
CA PRO A 82 12.53 4.26 -8.97
C PRO A 82 11.26 4.81 -9.63
N ASP A 83 10.10 4.57 -9.07
CA ASP A 83 8.86 5.18 -9.56
C ASP A 83 8.68 6.64 -9.08
N HIS A 84 9.41 7.07 -8.04
CA HIS A 84 9.49 8.45 -7.55
C HIS A 84 10.82 9.11 -7.89
N SER A 85 11.89 8.33 -8.02
CA SER A 85 13.23 8.85 -8.28
C SER A 85 13.77 8.55 -9.67
N GLY A 86 13.09 7.73 -10.48
CA GLY A 86 13.59 7.27 -11.78
C GLY A 86 13.89 8.37 -12.79
N SER A 87 13.26 9.52 -12.64
CA SER A 87 13.55 10.71 -13.45
C SER A 87 14.63 11.62 -12.86
N PHE A 88 15.17 11.29 -11.67
CA PHE A 88 16.19 12.09 -11.00
C PHE A 88 17.43 12.35 -11.89
N PRO A 89 18.07 11.35 -12.55
CA PRO A 89 19.23 11.60 -13.39
C PRO A 89 18.97 12.55 -14.55
N LEU A 90 17.75 12.58 -15.05
CA LEU A 90 17.36 13.41 -16.18
C LEU A 90 16.97 14.82 -15.75
N ILE A 91 16.22 14.96 -14.67
CA ILE A 91 15.71 16.27 -14.25
C ILE A 91 16.83 17.18 -13.72
N ILE A 92 17.84 16.66 -13.05
CA ILE A 92 18.94 17.45 -12.50
C ILE A 92 19.72 18.20 -13.59
N GLU A 93 19.75 17.70 -14.83
CA GLU A 93 20.34 18.39 -15.96
C GLU A 93 19.60 19.69 -16.32
N HIS A 94 18.32 19.79 -15.99
CA HIS A 94 17.47 20.96 -16.19
C HIS A 94 17.44 21.89 -14.98
N LEU A 95 17.99 21.49 -13.83
CA LEU A 95 17.98 22.19 -12.55
C LEU A 95 19.39 22.69 -12.12
N PRO A 96 20.09 23.53 -12.92
CA PRO A 96 21.48 23.87 -12.67
C PRO A 96 21.73 24.64 -11.37
N ASN A 97 20.67 25.24 -10.80
CA ASN A 97 20.74 26.09 -9.62
C ASN A 97 20.07 25.46 -8.37
N ALA A 98 19.54 24.23 -8.50
CA ALA A 98 18.80 23.60 -7.41
C ALA A 98 19.73 22.97 -6.36
N GLU A 99 19.49 23.27 -5.09
CA GLU A 99 19.97 22.46 -3.98
C GLU A 99 19.08 21.23 -3.86
N ILE A 100 19.69 20.04 -3.87
CA ILE A 100 18.99 18.77 -3.71
C ILE A 100 18.96 18.41 -2.23
N ILE A 101 17.78 17.98 -1.74
CA ILE A 101 17.55 17.68 -0.33
C ILE A 101 16.94 16.29 -0.23
N ALA A 102 17.52 15.43 0.62
CA ALA A 102 17.01 14.10 0.89
C ALA A 102 17.30 13.69 2.34
N SER A 103 16.70 12.62 2.83
CA SER A 103 17.10 12.03 4.10
C SER A 103 18.54 11.50 4.02
N THR A 104 19.20 11.30 5.15
CA THR A 104 20.58 10.74 5.16
C THR A 104 20.65 9.41 4.40
N LYS A 105 19.64 8.54 4.55
CA LYS A 105 19.56 7.29 3.81
C LYS A 105 19.17 7.49 2.34
N GLY A 106 18.38 8.52 2.06
CA GLY A 106 18.03 8.90 0.70
C GLY A 106 19.27 9.25 -0.14
N VAL A 107 20.22 9.99 0.43
CA VAL A 107 21.50 10.30 -0.26
C VAL A 107 22.26 9.03 -0.61
N GLU A 108 22.43 8.13 0.37
CA GLU A 108 23.14 6.86 0.17
C GLU A 108 22.48 5.99 -0.93
N ILE A 109 21.15 5.92 -0.94
CA ILE A 109 20.41 5.08 -1.89
C ILE A 109 20.36 5.73 -3.27
N LEU A 110 20.23 7.06 -3.38
CA LEU A 110 20.35 7.79 -4.66
C LEU A 110 21.69 7.49 -5.32
N GLU A 111 22.80 7.53 -4.57
CA GLU A 111 24.12 7.20 -5.09
C GLU A 111 24.19 5.75 -5.54
N GLN A 112 23.68 4.79 -4.74
CA GLN A 112 23.66 3.39 -5.11
C GLN A 112 22.86 3.09 -6.37
N HIS A 113 21.74 3.78 -6.59
CA HIS A 113 20.87 3.60 -7.76
C HIS A 113 21.44 4.25 -9.03
N TYR A 114 22.10 5.44 -8.90
CA TYR A 114 22.35 6.30 -10.05
C TYR A 114 23.83 6.65 -10.25
N HIS A 115 24.77 6.01 -9.55
CA HIS A 115 26.22 6.30 -9.66
C HIS A 115 26.81 6.12 -11.07
N GLU A 116 26.17 5.31 -11.92
CA GLU A 116 26.59 5.17 -13.33
C GLU A 116 26.10 6.30 -14.23
N GLU A 117 25.02 6.99 -13.83
CA GLU A 117 24.37 8.01 -14.64
C GLU A 117 24.64 9.43 -14.13
N VAL A 118 24.89 9.58 -12.85
CA VAL A 118 25.05 10.88 -12.18
C VAL A 118 26.48 11.00 -11.63
N LYS A 119 27.10 12.14 -11.85
CA LYS A 119 28.47 12.39 -11.39
C LYS A 119 28.55 12.42 -9.85
N GLN A 120 29.62 11.88 -9.29
CA GLN A 120 29.87 11.85 -7.85
C GLN A 120 29.72 13.21 -7.16
N GLU A 121 30.18 14.28 -7.81
CA GLU A 121 30.10 15.65 -7.32
C GLU A 121 28.64 16.12 -7.03
N VAL A 122 27.65 15.52 -7.68
CA VAL A 122 26.22 15.82 -7.43
C VAL A 122 25.81 15.24 -6.09
N PHE A 123 26.13 13.96 -5.84
CA PHE A 123 25.79 13.29 -4.58
C PHE A 123 26.46 13.95 -3.38
N GLU A 124 27.71 14.37 -3.51
CA GLU A 124 28.47 15.09 -2.47
C GLU A 124 27.84 16.45 -2.09
N LYS A 125 27.06 17.04 -2.97
CA LYS A 125 26.36 18.32 -2.75
C LYS A 125 24.93 18.17 -2.25
N ILE A 126 24.38 16.96 -2.21
CA ILE A 126 23.03 16.75 -1.68
C ILE A 126 23.01 17.09 -0.18
N ARG A 127 22.12 17.97 0.20
CA ARG A 127 21.87 18.28 1.60
C ARG A 127 21.13 17.14 2.27
N ALA A 128 21.83 16.39 3.13
CA ALA A 128 21.22 15.38 3.97
C ALA A 128 20.50 16.02 5.16
N VAL A 129 19.19 15.75 5.31
CA VAL A 129 18.38 16.26 6.42
C VAL A 129 18.05 15.19 7.44
N LYS A 130 17.81 15.64 8.67
CA LYS A 130 17.44 14.83 9.84
C LYS A 130 16.08 15.27 10.38
N ASN A 131 15.61 14.53 11.38
CA ASN A 131 14.33 14.84 12.01
C ASN A 131 14.30 16.25 12.57
N SER A 132 13.25 16.98 12.23
CA SER A 132 13.00 18.38 12.62
C SER A 132 13.95 19.42 12.02
N ASP A 133 14.79 19.03 11.05
CA ASP A 133 15.50 20.03 10.23
C ASP A 133 14.47 20.85 9.45
N THR A 134 14.78 22.13 9.25
CA THR A 134 13.88 23.04 8.55
C THR A 134 14.55 23.70 7.33
N LEU A 135 13.72 24.11 6.39
CA LEU A 135 14.08 24.91 5.24
C LEU A 135 13.12 26.09 5.14
N ASP A 136 13.61 27.29 5.45
CA ASP A 136 12.90 28.53 5.15
C ASP A 136 13.08 28.87 3.67
N VAL A 137 11.97 28.92 2.94
CA VAL A 137 11.96 29.25 1.49
C VAL A 137 11.52 30.69 1.23
N GLY A 138 11.44 31.49 2.28
CA GLY A 138 11.04 32.90 2.26
C GLY A 138 9.51 33.09 2.24
N ASN A 139 9.09 34.34 2.29
CA ASN A 139 7.68 34.77 2.26
C ASN A 139 6.78 34.03 3.28
N GLY A 140 7.33 33.65 4.43
CA GLY A 140 6.58 32.97 5.48
C GLY A 140 6.30 31.47 5.22
N LYS A 141 6.87 30.88 4.15
CA LYS A 141 6.77 29.44 3.89
C LYS A 141 7.99 28.71 4.42
N GLN A 142 7.77 27.64 5.16
CA GLN A 142 8.81 26.82 5.76
C GLN A 142 8.48 25.33 5.60
N PHE A 143 9.48 24.53 5.25
CA PHE A 143 9.41 23.08 5.31
C PHE A 143 10.06 22.56 6.60
N THR A 144 9.46 21.52 7.19
CA THR A 144 10.05 20.72 8.27
C THR A 144 10.15 19.28 7.77
N PHE A 145 11.31 18.66 7.92
CA PHE A 145 11.57 17.31 7.45
C PHE A 145 11.39 16.30 8.59
N VAL A 146 10.64 15.24 8.31
CA VAL A 146 10.40 14.15 9.26
C VAL A 146 10.73 12.82 8.59
N PRO A 147 11.96 12.29 8.77
CA PRO A 147 12.28 10.94 8.34
C PRO A 147 11.40 9.91 9.03
N ILE A 148 10.86 8.99 8.24
CA ILE A 148 10.01 7.88 8.68
C ILE A 148 10.61 6.55 8.17
N PRO A 149 11.84 6.21 8.58
CA PRO A 149 12.58 5.11 8.02
C PRO A 149 11.81 3.80 8.12
N MET A 150 11.89 2.97 7.07
CA MET A 150 11.15 1.71 6.93
C MET A 150 9.62 1.87 6.81
N ILE A 151 9.14 3.06 6.43
CA ILE A 151 7.75 3.25 6.04
C ILE A 151 7.71 3.85 4.62
N HIS A 152 7.92 3.03 3.53
CA HIS A 152 8.22 1.56 3.61
C HIS A 152 9.70 1.22 3.33
N TRP A 153 10.53 2.17 2.90
CA TRP A 153 11.99 2.02 2.68
C TRP A 153 12.81 2.76 3.76
N PRO A 154 14.12 2.45 3.87
CA PRO A 154 15.00 3.10 4.89
C PRO A 154 15.15 4.61 4.72
N ASP A 155 14.98 5.12 3.51
CA ASP A 155 15.11 6.52 3.12
C ASP A 155 13.85 7.36 3.33
N SER A 156 12.69 6.71 3.47
CA SER A 156 11.37 7.36 3.50
C SER A 156 11.34 8.55 4.46
N MET A 157 10.84 9.67 3.94
CA MET A 157 10.73 10.94 4.65
C MET A 157 9.41 11.61 4.26
N VAL A 158 8.82 12.38 5.14
CA VAL A 158 7.75 13.32 4.81
C VAL A 158 8.25 14.74 4.95
N SER A 159 7.76 15.62 4.08
CA SER A 159 8.03 17.05 4.11
C SER A 159 6.76 17.78 4.51
N PHE A 160 6.80 18.47 5.64
CA PHE A 160 5.68 19.23 6.18
C PHE A 160 5.89 20.72 5.92
N MET A 161 5.02 21.32 5.13
CA MET A 161 5.08 22.73 4.79
C MET A 161 4.03 23.53 5.58
N THR A 162 4.45 24.63 6.16
CA THR A 162 3.54 25.68 6.68
C THR A 162 3.65 26.91 5.79
N ASP A 163 2.53 27.46 5.34
CA ASP A 163 2.49 28.69 4.53
C ASP A 163 2.36 29.95 5.38
N GLU A 164 2.41 31.13 4.71
CA GLU A 164 2.31 32.44 5.34
C GLU A 164 0.98 32.70 6.07
N ASN A 165 -0.05 31.92 5.78
CA ASN A 165 -1.38 32.00 6.41
C ASN A 165 -1.57 30.97 7.52
N GLY A 166 -0.55 30.14 7.79
CA GLY A 166 -0.60 29.04 8.74
C GLY A 166 -1.29 27.79 8.19
N LYS A 167 -1.48 27.69 6.87
CA LYS A 167 -1.98 26.47 6.22
C LYS A 167 -0.87 25.45 6.09
N ASN A 168 -1.17 24.22 6.43
CA ASN A 168 -0.21 23.16 6.57
C ASN A 168 -0.44 22.04 5.55
N VAL A 169 0.59 21.70 4.80
CA VAL A 169 0.57 20.66 3.76
C VAL A 169 1.60 19.59 4.09
N LEU A 170 1.16 18.35 4.14
CA LEU A 170 2.02 17.18 4.30
C LEU A 170 2.27 16.54 2.93
N PHE A 171 3.48 16.60 2.43
CA PHE A 171 3.94 15.77 1.31
C PHE A 171 4.44 14.45 1.89
N SER A 172 3.58 13.44 1.82
CA SER A 172 3.68 12.24 2.64
C SER A 172 4.43 11.08 1.99
N ASN A 173 4.98 11.27 0.81
CA ASN A 173 5.45 10.21 -0.08
C ASN A 173 4.37 9.11 -0.23
N ASP A 174 4.70 7.83 -0.06
CA ASP A 174 3.77 6.71 -0.23
C ASP A 174 2.72 6.58 0.87
N ALA A 175 2.97 7.17 2.05
CA ALA A 175 1.99 7.13 3.12
C ALA A 175 0.69 7.84 2.70
N PHE A 176 -0.44 7.23 2.99
CA PHE A 176 -1.78 7.68 2.61
C PHE A 176 -2.07 7.64 1.11
N GLY A 177 -1.18 7.05 0.30
CA GLY A 177 -1.32 6.89 -1.13
C GLY A 177 -2.31 5.80 -1.55
N GLN A 178 -2.66 5.83 -2.84
CA GLN A 178 -3.54 4.83 -3.47
C GLN A 178 -3.09 4.62 -4.92
N HIS A 179 -3.11 3.39 -5.43
CA HIS A 179 -2.99 3.16 -6.87
C HIS A 179 -4.33 3.43 -7.55
N PHE A 180 -4.54 4.68 -7.87
CA PHE A 180 -5.79 5.19 -8.42
C PHE A 180 -5.52 6.27 -9.47
N ALA A 181 -5.75 5.94 -10.74
CA ALA A 181 -5.68 6.89 -11.84
C ALA A 181 -6.98 7.69 -11.91
N THR A 182 -6.88 8.99 -11.92
CA THR A 182 -8.00 9.92 -12.06
C THR A 182 -7.52 11.25 -12.64
N SER A 183 -8.41 11.96 -13.31
CA SER A 183 -8.16 13.35 -13.75
C SER A 183 -8.49 14.40 -12.70
N LYS A 184 -8.90 13.98 -11.50
CA LYS A 184 -9.28 14.84 -10.39
C LYS A 184 -8.31 14.63 -9.23
N HIS A 185 -7.82 15.70 -8.65
CA HIS A 185 -6.73 15.63 -7.68
C HIS A 185 -7.17 15.42 -6.23
N TRP A 186 -8.47 15.57 -5.90
CA TRP A 186 -8.93 15.61 -4.53
C TRP A 186 -9.81 14.41 -4.15
N ASP A 187 -9.74 14.01 -2.89
CA ASP A 187 -10.52 12.93 -2.30
C ASP A 187 -12.04 13.15 -2.42
N ASP A 188 -12.52 14.39 -2.27
CA ASP A 188 -13.92 14.77 -2.36
C ASP A 188 -14.45 14.98 -3.79
N GLU A 189 -13.57 14.98 -4.76
CA GLU A 189 -13.94 15.03 -6.18
C GLU A 189 -14.13 13.65 -6.80
N ASN A 190 -13.77 12.61 -6.06
CA ASN A 190 -13.86 11.20 -6.43
C ASN A 190 -14.86 10.49 -5.49
N GLY A 191 -15.22 9.25 -5.81
CA GLY A 191 -16.08 8.45 -4.92
C GLY A 191 -15.31 8.05 -3.65
N PHE A 192 -15.70 8.60 -2.49
CA PHE A 192 -14.98 8.34 -1.22
C PHE A 192 -14.75 6.86 -0.93
N SER A 193 -15.79 6.02 -1.09
CA SER A 193 -15.67 4.58 -0.87
C SER A 193 -14.66 3.90 -1.82
N GLU A 194 -14.52 4.42 -3.05
CA GLU A 194 -13.57 3.90 -4.03
C GLU A 194 -12.14 4.31 -3.66
N VAL A 195 -11.94 5.57 -3.31
CA VAL A 195 -10.63 6.08 -2.85
C VAL A 195 -10.17 5.33 -1.60
N MET A 196 -11.07 5.15 -0.62
CA MET A 196 -10.76 4.42 0.61
C MET A 196 -10.46 2.94 0.35
N TRP A 197 -11.17 2.28 -0.58
CA TRP A 197 -10.86 0.90 -0.97
C TRP A 197 -9.46 0.78 -1.57
N GLU A 198 -9.09 1.70 -2.47
CA GLU A 198 -7.74 1.67 -3.07
C GLU A 198 -6.64 2.03 -2.04
N ALA A 199 -6.93 2.91 -1.07
CA ALA A 199 -6.03 3.19 0.04
C ALA A 199 -5.85 1.97 0.97
N GLU A 200 -6.94 1.28 1.29
CA GLU A 200 -6.92 0.04 2.07
C GLU A 200 -6.16 -1.07 1.35
N LYS A 201 -6.41 -1.22 0.04
CA LYS A 201 -5.69 -2.16 -0.81
C LYS A 201 -4.20 -1.84 -0.89
N TYR A 202 -3.84 -0.57 -1.02
CA TYR A 202 -2.45 -0.11 -0.97
C TYR A 202 -1.79 -0.50 0.36
N TYR A 203 -2.45 -0.18 1.48
CA TYR A 203 -1.97 -0.53 2.82
C TYR A 203 -1.76 -2.04 2.97
N ALA A 204 -2.75 -2.85 2.61
CA ALA A 204 -2.73 -4.30 2.75
C ALA A 204 -1.60 -4.97 1.96
N ASN A 205 -1.23 -4.43 0.80
CA ASN A 205 -0.26 -5.03 -0.10
C ASN A 205 1.17 -4.48 0.06
N ILE A 206 1.33 -3.25 0.56
CA ILE A 206 2.64 -2.57 0.64
C ILE A 206 3.06 -2.36 2.10
N LEU A 207 2.14 -1.99 2.97
CA LEU A 207 2.45 -1.52 4.32
C LEU A 207 2.12 -2.52 5.44
N LEU A 208 1.28 -3.52 5.20
CA LEU A 208 0.73 -4.39 6.24
C LEU A 208 1.79 -5.05 7.13
N HIS A 209 2.90 -5.53 6.56
CA HIS A 209 3.99 -6.14 7.31
C HIS A 209 4.78 -5.16 8.19
N LEU A 210 4.59 -3.86 7.98
CA LEU A 210 5.20 -2.75 8.73
C LEU A 210 4.27 -2.16 9.78
N SER A 211 3.08 -2.73 9.98
CA SER A 211 2.03 -2.22 10.87
C SER A 211 2.53 -1.85 12.27
N ASN A 212 3.39 -2.67 12.88
CA ASN A 212 3.98 -2.37 14.19
C ASN A 212 4.86 -1.12 14.20
N LEU A 213 5.44 -0.75 13.08
CA LEU A 213 6.26 0.44 12.94
C LEU A 213 5.38 1.66 12.67
N ILE A 214 4.39 1.48 11.80
CA ILE A 214 3.40 2.50 11.47
C ILE A 214 2.63 2.93 12.72
N SER A 215 2.17 2.00 13.55
CA SER A 215 1.45 2.30 14.80
C SER A 215 2.26 3.15 15.78
N LYS A 216 3.59 3.06 15.76
CA LYS A 216 4.50 3.89 16.58
C LYS A 216 4.78 5.25 15.96
N THR A 217 4.76 5.35 14.64
CA THR A 217 5.09 6.58 13.90
C THR A 217 3.86 7.46 13.67
N LEU A 218 2.70 6.84 13.46
CA LEU A 218 1.44 7.54 13.17
C LEU A 218 1.07 8.62 14.21
N PRO A 219 1.25 8.43 15.53
CA PRO A 219 0.98 9.48 16.50
C PRO A 219 1.84 10.74 16.33
N VAL A 220 3.07 10.59 15.82
CA VAL A 220 3.96 11.74 15.55
C VAL A 220 3.44 12.54 14.36
N VAL A 221 3.05 11.87 13.28
CA VAL A 221 2.49 12.50 12.08
C VAL A 221 1.10 13.07 12.39
N GLY A 222 0.25 12.33 13.10
CA GLY A 222 -1.11 12.76 13.47
C GLY A 222 -1.16 13.92 14.47
N ALA A 223 -0.06 14.23 15.15
CA ALA A 223 0.04 15.41 16.02
C ALA A 223 0.34 16.70 15.23
N LEU A 224 0.72 16.60 13.96
CA LEU A 224 0.90 17.77 13.09
C LEU A 224 -0.48 18.38 12.76
N PRO A 225 -0.59 19.70 12.69
CA PRO A 225 -1.84 20.37 12.30
C PRO A 225 -2.03 20.31 10.77
N ILE A 226 -2.35 19.12 10.24
CA ILE A 226 -2.42 18.85 8.81
C ILE A 226 -3.75 19.35 8.24
N ASP A 227 -3.69 20.24 7.23
CA ASP A 227 -4.84 20.72 6.48
C ASP A 227 -4.99 20.00 5.13
N ILE A 228 -3.88 19.50 4.58
CA ILE A 228 -3.83 18.80 3.29
C ILE A 228 -2.75 17.70 3.35
N ILE A 229 -3.03 16.54 2.75
CA ILE A 229 -2.03 15.50 2.49
C ILE A 229 -1.86 15.34 0.98
N CYS A 230 -0.63 15.43 0.51
CA CYS A 230 -0.22 15.26 -0.88
C CYS A 230 0.68 14.01 -0.99
N PRO A 231 0.12 12.82 -1.27
CA PRO A 231 0.89 11.58 -1.38
C PRO A 231 1.56 11.46 -2.76
N SER A 232 2.47 10.49 -2.89
CA SER A 232 3.16 10.17 -4.14
C SER A 232 2.33 9.36 -5.13
N HIS A 233 1.20 8.79 -4.69
CA HIS A 233 0.26 8.05 -5.53
C HIS A 233 -1.19 8.42 -5.23
N GLY A 234 -2.02 8.47 -6.28
CA GLY A 234 -3.46 8.68 -6.19
C GLY A 234 -3.84 10.13 -5.90
N VAL A 235 -4.92 10.31 -5.17
CA VAL A 235 -5.49 11.63 -4.88
C VAL A 235 -4.90 12.25 -3.60
N CYS A 236 -4.95 13.58 -3.54
CA CYS A 236 -4.65 14.35 -2.34
C CYS A 236 -5.87 14.37 -1.41
N TRP A 237 -5.63 14.43 -0.10
CA TRP A 237 -6.67 14.51 0.92
C TRP A 237 -6.82 15.93 1.43
N ARG A 238 -8.05 16.43 1.43
CA ARG A 238 -8.41 17.73 2.02
C ARG A 238 -9.68 17.69 2.87
N THR A 239 -10.58 16.75 2.58
CA THR A 239 -11.89 16.63 3.23
C THR A 239 -11.91 15.48 4.23
N HIS A 240 -11.36 14.31 3.86
CA HIS A 240 -11.42 13.08 4.66
C HIS A 240 -10.09 12.72 5.34
N ILE A 241 -9.33 13.74 5.79
CA ILE A 241 -8.08 13.53 6.54
C ILE A 241 -8.31 12.77 7.85
N PRO A 242 -9.32 13.09 8.67
CA PRO A 242 -9.60 12.33 9.90
C PRO A 242 -9.87 10.86 9.62
N GLU A 243 -10.63 10.56 8.56
CA GLU A 243 -11.03 9.20 8.19
C GLU A 243 -9.84 8.36 7.73
N ILE A 244 -8.92 8.92 6.92
CA ILE A 244 -7.74 8.16 6.48
C ILE A 244 -6.74 7.95 7.62
N LEU A 245 -6.57 8.92 8.52
CA LEU A 245 -5.73 8.77 9.71
C LEU A 245 -6.31 7.72 10.67
N GLU A 246 -7.62 7.72 10.89
CA GLU A 246 -8.30 6.70 11.69
C GLU A 246 -8.16 5.31 11.05
N ALA A 247 -8.33 5.20 9.74
CA ALA A 247 -8.15 3.95 9.01
C ALA A 247 -6.72 3.40 9.18
N TYR A 248 -5.70 4.23 9.01
CA TYR A 248 -4.31 3.82 9.27
C TYR A 248 -4.06 3.37 10.71
N ASN A 249 -4.70 4.02 11.69
CA ASN A 249 -4.61 3.62 13.10
C ASN A 249 -5.21 2.22 13.31
N LYS A 250 -6.40 1.95 12.76
CA LYS A 250 -7.06 0.64 12.83
C LYS A 250 -6.26 -0.43 12.09
N TRP A 251 -5.83 -0.17 10.87
CA TRP A 251 -5.06 -1.13 10.09
C TRP A 251 -3.72 -1.47 10.75
N SER A 252 -3.03 -0.48 11.31
CA SER A 252 -1.73 -0.68 11.94
C SER A 252 -1.81 -1.35 13.32
N SER A 253 -2.92 -1.21 14.04
CA SER A 253 -3.18 -1.93 15.29
C SER A 253 -3.66 -3.37 15.05
N GLY A 254 -4.08 -3.70 13.82
CA GLY A 254 -4.74 -4.97 13.50
C GLY A 254 -6.13 -5.06 14.12
N GLU A 255 -6.80 -3.93 14.30
CA GLU A 255 -8.19 -3.89 14.79
C GLU A 255 -9.11 -4.62 13.82
N ILE A 256 -10.00 -5.43 14.35
CA ILE A 256 -11.04 -6.14 13.61
C ILE A 256 -12.35 -5.39 13.80
N GLU A 257 -12.77 -4.64 12.81
CA GLU A 257 -14.00 -3.85 12.87
C GLU A 257 -15.26 -4.72 12.80
N GLU A 258 -15.19 -5.81 12.02
CA GLU A 258 -16.30 -6.71 11.81
C GLU A 258 -15.85 -8.17 12.00
N ASN A 259 -16.59 -8.94 12.82
CA ASN A 259 -16.34 -10.35 13.03
C ASN A 259 -16.72 -11.14 11.78
N SER A 260 -15.92 -11.06 10.72
CA SER A 260 -16.13 -11.64 9.40
C SER A 260 -15.14 -12.75 9.07
N ALA A 261 -15.42 -13.50 8.00
CA ALA A 261 -14.58 -14.59 7.52
C ALA A 261 -14.27 -14.46 6.03
N VAL A 262 -13.09 -14.94 5.63
CA VAL A 262 -12.72 -15.15 4.23
C VAL A 262 -12.37 -16.60 3.98
N ILE A 263 -12.89 -17.16 2.88
CA ILE A 263 -12.60 -18.53 2.42
C ILE A 263 -11.80 -18.42 1.13
N ILE A 264 -10.56 -18.88 1.15
CA ILE A 264 -9.59 -18.75 0.06
C ILE A 264 -9.20 -20.15 -0.39
N TYR A 265 -9.39 -20.48 -1.65
CA TYR A 265 -9.15 -21.84 -2.10
C TYR A 265 -8.89 -21.95 -3.59
N ASP A 266 -8.40 -23.09 -4.01
CA ASP A 266 -8.47 -23.56 -5.38
C ASP A 266 -8.94 -25.02 -5.46
N SER A 267 -9.25 -25.52 -6.66
CA SER A 267 -9.83 -26.84 -6.87
C SER A 267 -9.50 -27.39 -8.26
N MET A 268 -9.19 -28.68 -8.35
CA MET A 268 -9.01 -29.36 -9.65
C MET A 268 -10.33 -29.91 -10.22
N TRP A 269 -11.07 -30.68 -9.41
CA TRP A 269 -12.27 -31.44 -9.80
C TRP A 269 -13.47 -31.09 -8.92
N GLU A 270 -13.61 -29.85 -8.52
CA GLU A 270 -14.71 -29.30 -7.74
C GLU A 270 -14.88 -29.87 -6.32
N SER A 271 -14.05 -30.81 -5.86
CA SER A 271 -14.18 -31.37 -4.51
C SER A 271 -13.89 -30.35 -3.43
N THR A 272 -12.79 -29.60 -3.55
CA THR A 272 -12.47 -28.50 -2.62
C THR A 272 -13.50 -27.36 -2.74
N THR A 273 -14.01 -27.09 -3.93
CA THR A 273 -15.09 -26.10 -4.15
C THR A 273 -16.38 -26.50 -3.39
N LYS A 274 -16.75 -27.80 -3.35
CA LYS A 274 -17.92 -28.27 -2.58
C LYS A 274 -17.73 -28.01 -1.10
N ILE A 275 -16.55 -28.31 -0.55
CA ILE A 275 -16.21 -28.01 0.86
C ILE A 275 -16.32 -26.50 1.13
N ALA A 276 -15.72 -25.68 0.29
CA ALA A 276 -15.74 -24.22 0.42
C ALA A 276 -17.17 -23.64 0.37
N LYS A 277 -18.03 -24.19 -0.49
CA LYS A 277 -19.45 -23.78 -0.58
C LYS A 277 -20.23 -24.11 0.69
N GLU A 278 -20.05 -25.28 1.25
CA GLU A 278 -20.76 -25.67 2.48
C GLU A 278 -20.22 -24.90 3.70
N LEU A 279 -18.90 -24.69 3.81
CA LEU A 279 -18.34 -23.82 4.84
C LEU A 279 -18.90 -22.39 4.76
N TYR A 280 -19.01 -21.85 3.54
CA TYR A 280 -19.64 -20.55 3.32
C TYR A 280 -21.09 -20.54 3.86
N GLN A 281 -21.90 -21.54 3.51
CA GLN A 281 -23.29 -21.63 3.95
C GLN A 281 -23.42 -21.78 5.48
N GLU A 282 -22.56 -22.59 6.09
CA GLU A 282 -22.56 -22.79 7.54
C GLU A 282 -22.15 -21.52 8.31
N ILE A 283 -21.18 -20.78 7.84
CA ILE A 283 -20.75 -19.49 8.42
C ILE A 283 -21.85 -18.44 8.23
N TRP A 284 -22.38 -18.32 7.01
CA TRP A 284 -23.43 -17.36 6.68
C TRP A 284 -24.72 -17.58 7.50
N ARG A 285 -25.14 -18.83 7.70
CA ARG A 285 -26.31 -19.16 8.54
C ARG A 285 -26.18 -18.72 9.99
N ARG A 286 -24.97 -18.48 10.48
CA ARG A 286 -24.69 -17.93 11.81
C ARG A 286 -24.67 -16.40 11.85
N GLY A 287 -25.04 -15.76 10.74
CA GLY A 287 -25.07 -14.30 10.62
C GLY A 287 -23.67 -13.65 10.50
N ILE A 288 -22.63 -14.44 10.24
CA ILE A 288 -21.27 -13.93 10.08
C ILE A 288 -21.06 -13.53 8.61
N PRO A 289 -20.68 -12.30 8.32
CA PRO A 289 -20.28 -11.87 6.98
C PRO A 289 -19.13 -12.74 6.48
N VAL A 290 -19.27 -13.29 5.28
CA VAL A 290 -18.28 -14.21 4.72
C VAL A 290 -18.10 -13.97 3.23
N LYS A 291 -16.84 -13.87 2.78
CA LYS A 291 -16.46 -13.82 1.37
C LYS A 291 -15.74 -15.10 0.97
N ARG A 292 -15.86 -15.47 -0.30
CA ARG A 292 -15.22 -16.67 -0.83
C ARG A 292 -14.49 -16.35 -2.14
N PHE A 293 -13.19 -16.70 -2.15
CA PHE A 293 -12.28 -16.45 -3.27
C PHE A 293 -11.75 -17.76 -3.82
N ASN A 294 -12.00 -18.00 -5.11
CA ASN A 294 -11.31 -19.03 -5.87
C ASN A 294 -10.11 -18.37 -6.55
N LEU A 295 -8.91 -18.84 -6.23
CA LEU A 295 -7.64 -18.24 -6.70
C LEU A 295 -7.43 -18.33 -8.22
N THR A 296 -8.16 -19.20 -8.93
CA THR A 296 -8.19 -19.19 -10.40
C THR A 296 -8.82 -17.91 -10.97
N HIS A 297 -9.68 -17.23 -10.20
CA HIS A 297 -10.50 -16.09 -10.65
C HIS A 297 -10.37 -14.85 -9.76
N SER A 298 -9.40 -14.84 -8.85
CA SER A 298 -9.25 -13.75 -7.89
C SER A 298 -7.79 -13.31 -7.80
N ASP A 299 -7.55 -12.02 -7.85
CA ASP A 299 -6.20 -11.47 -7.67
C ASP A 299 -5.78 -11.52 -6.20
N TYR A 300 -4.54 -11.92 -5.95
CA TYR A 300 -3.99 -12.04 -4.58
C TYR A 300 -4.05 -10.73 -3.81
N SER A 301 -3.85 -9.61 -4.48
CA SER A 301 -3.92 -8.29 -3.86
C SER A 301 -5.31 -7.94 -3.34
N ASP A 302 -6.38 -8.34 -4.03
CA ASP A 302 -7.75 -8.17 -3.55
C ASP A 302 -8.04 -9.13 -2.39
N VAL A 303 -7.57 -10.38 -2.51
CA VAL A 303 -7.76 -11.42 -1.49
C VAL A 303 -7.08 -11.06 -0.18
N ILE A 304 -5.84 -10.56 -0.21
CA ILE A 304 -5.13 -10.16 1.02
C ILE A 304 -5.75 -8.93 1.67
N THR A 305 -6.31 -8.01 0.88
CA THR A 305 -7.05 -6.85 1.39
C THR A 305 -8.26 -7.28 2.21
N GLU A 306 -9.02 -8.24 1.71
CA GLU A 306 -10.15 -8.81 2.45
C GLU A 306 -9.69 -9.66 3.65
N ALA A 307 -8.58 -10.38 3.52
CA ALA A 307 -8.00 -11.14 4.63
C ALA A 307 -7.47 -10.22 5.75
N MET A 308 -6.98 -9.03 5.42
CA MET A 308 -6.58 -8.03 6.41
C MET A 308 -7.77 -7.62 7.30
N LYS A 309 -8.95 -7.45 6.74
CA LYS A 309 -10.17 -7.05 7.47
C LYS A 309 -10.80 -8.17 8.29
N ALA A 310 -10.83 -9.37 7.72
CA ALA A 310 -11.54 -10.50 8.30
C ALA A 310 -10.90 -10.98 9.63
N LYS A 311 -11.74 -11.44 10.57
CA LYS A 311 -11.29 -12.13 11.78
C LYS A 311 -10.83 -13.56 11.49
N ALA A 312 -11.53 -14.27 10.60
CA ALA A 312 -11.20 -15.65 10.24
C ALA A 312 -10.71 -15.78 8.80
N ILE A 313 -9.63 -16.55 8.62
CA ILE A 313 -9.07 -16.91 7.32
C ILE A 313 -9.14 -18.44 7.18
N LEU A 314 -9.94 -18.90 6.22
CA LEU A 314 -10.05 -20.32 5.89
C LEU A 314 -9.34 -20.58 4.57
N VAL A 315 -8.35 -21.46 4.56
CA VAL A 315 -7.59 -21.78 3.33
C VAL A 315 -7.82 -23.22 2.92
N GLY A 316 -8.11 -23.42 1.63
CA GLY A 316 -8.42 -24.73 1.07
C GLY A 316 -7.60 -25.09 -0.17
N SER A 317 -7.15 -26.37 -0.24
CA SER A 317 -6.38 -26.88 -1.37
C SER A 317 -6.72 -28.34 -1.67
N PRO A 318 -6.80 -28.74 -2.96
CA PRO A 318 -6.64 -30.15 -3.27
C PRO A 318 -5.18 -30.57 -3.06
N THR A 319 -4.95 -31.83 -2.72
CA THR A 319 -3.59 -32.37 -2.71
C THR A 319 -3.12 -32.69 -4.12
N LEU A 320 -2.08 -31.99 -4.58
CA LEU A 320 -1.38 -32.25 -5.82
C LEU A 320 0.07 -32.65 -5.52
N ASN A 321 0.54 -33.78 -6.10
CA ASN A 321 1.90 -34.26 -5.91
C ASN A 321 2.35 -34.34 -4.43
N ARG A 322 1.44 -34.74 -3.54
CA ARG A 322 1.59 -34.83 -2.09
C ARG A 322 1.75 -33.48 -1.35
N GLY A 323 1.48 -32.36 -2.01
CA GLY A 323 1.61 -31.01 -1.46
C GLY A 323 0.46 -30.10 -1.86
N LEU A 324 0.69 -28.80 -1.76
CA LEU A 324 -0.24 -27.74 -2.11
C LEU A 324 -0.50 -27.67 -3.62
N PHE A 325 -1.69 -27.21 -3.97
CA PHE A 325 -1.96 -26.75 -5.32
C PHE A 325 -1.20 -25.45 -5.59
N PRO A 326 -0.60 -25.24 -6.79
CA PRO A 326 0.33 -24.12 -7.01
C PRO A 326 -0.20 -22.73 -6.68
N SER A 327 -1.45 -22.40 -7.05
CA SER A 327 -2.05 -21.11 -6.75
C SER A 327 -2.22 -20.88 -5.24
N VAL A 328 -2.53 -21.94 -4.47
CA VAL A 328 -2.62 -21.85 -3.01
C VAL A 328 -1.24 -21.68 -2.37
N ALA A 329 -0.23 -22.36 -2.90
CA ALA A 329 1.15 -22.18 -2.45
C ALA A 329 1.64 -20.74 -2.69
N GLU A 330 1.35 -20.17 -3.85
CA GLU A 330 1.67 -18.80 -4.21
C GLU A 330 0.97 -17.80 -3.29
N TYR A 331 -0.34 -17.95 -3.06
CA TYR A 331 -1.08 -17.10 -2.12
C TYR A 331 -0.52 -17.17 -0.70
N LEU A 332 -0.24 -18.37 -0.18
CA LEU A 332 0.31 -18.54 1.16
C LEU A 332 1.72 -17.93 1.30
N ALA A 333 2.54 -17.98 0.26
CA ALA A 333 3.83 -17.31 0.22
C ALA A 333 3.66 -15.77 0.28
N TYR A 334 2.70 -15.23 -0.45
CA TYR A 334 2.36 -13.81 -0.44
C TYR A 334 1.83 -13.36 0.93
N GLN A 335 0.84 -14.07 1.48
CA GLN A 335 0.27 -13.82 2.81
C GLN A 335 1.35 -13.85 3.91
N LYS A 336 2.29 -14.81 3.82
CA LYS A 336 3.40 -14.96 4.77
C LYS A 336 4.32 -13.73 4.81
N GLY A 337 4.55 -13.09 3.68
CA GLY A 337 5.30 -11.83 3.61
C GLY A 337 4.58 -10.69 4.31
N LEU A 338 3.27 -10.59 4.16
CA LEU A 338 2.44 -9.48 4.63
C LEU A 338 1.94 -9.62 6.09
N ARG A 339 1.81 -10.84 6.60
CA ARG A 339 1.52 -11.16 8.02
C ARG A 339 0.27 -10.46 8.59
N PRO A 340 -0.94 -10.74 8.08
CA PRO A 340 -2.16 -10.19 8.66
C PRO A 340 -2.31 -10.58 10.13
N MET A 341 -2.54 -9.59 11.00
CA MET A 341 -2.55 -9.75 12.46
C MET A 341 -3.92 -10.15 13.00
N ASN A 342 -3.94 -10.72 14.22
CA ASN A 342 -5.16 -11.02 15.01
C ASN A 342 -6.16 -11.96 14.30
N LYS A 343 -5.65 -12.97 13.58
CA LYS A 343 -6.47 -13.89 12.78
C LYS A 343 -6.65 -15.26 13.43
N VAL A 344 -7.81 -15.84 13.17
CA VAL A 344 -8.12 -17.26 13.42
C VAL A 344 -8.08 -18.01 12.09
N GLY A 345 -7.54 -19.22 12.06
CA GLY A 345 -7.37 -20.00 10.85
C GLY A 345 -8.08 -21.35 10.87
N LEU A 346 -8.59 -21.75 9.69
CA LEU A 346 -9.05 -23.12 9.45
C LEU A 346 -8.50 -23.62 8.12
N ALA A 347 -7.84 -24.78 8.13
CA ALA A 347 -7.37 -25.45 6.94
C ALA A 347 -8.37 -26.51 6.45
N PHE A 348 -8.62 -26.57 5.14
CA PHE A 348 -9.47 -27.59 4.55
C PHE A 348 -8.94 -28.07 3.19
N GLY A 349 -9.38 -29.23 2.73
CA GLY A 349 -8.95 -29.73 1.43
C GLY A 349 -9.54 -31.05 1.01
N SER A 350 -9.16 -31.46 -0.19
CA SER A 350 -9.48 -32.77 -0.74
C SER A 350 -8.22 -33.49 -1.20
N TYR A 351 -8.26 -34.81 -1.20
CA TYR A 351 -7.16 -35.67 -1.65
C TYR A 351 -7.65 -36.91 -2.36
N GLY A 352 -6.80 -37.51 -3.17
CA GLY A 352 -7.06 -38.79 -3.83
C GLY A 352 -6.57 -39.98 -2.98
N TRP A 353 -5.36 -40.45 -3.28
CA TRP A 353 -4.73 -41.60 -2.63
C TRP A 353 -3.72 -41.27 -1.53
N SER A 354 -3.34 -40.00 -1.41
CA SER A 354 -2.45 -39.53 -0.34
C SER A 354 -2.81 -38.11 0.08
N LYS A 355 -2.66 -37.84 1.36
CA LYS A 355 -2.80 -36.51 1.99
C LYS A 355 -1.52 -35.70 1.83
N GLY A 356 -1.62 -34.37 2.09
CA GLY A 356 -0.44 -33.50 2.12
C GLY A 356 -0.79 -32.01 2.22
N ALA A 357 -1.70 -31.53 1.40
CA ALA A 357 -1.98 -30.08 1.27
C ALA A 357 -2.44 -29.45 2.59
N VAL A 358 -3.37 -30.04 3.33
CA VAL A 358 -3.92 -29.47 4.56
C VAL A 358 -2.83 -29.28 5.62
N LYS A 359 -1.92 -30.25 5.76
CA LYS A 359 -0.78 -30.14 6.68
C LYS A 359 0.15 -28.98 6.32
N GLU A 360 0.37 -28.77 5.03
CA GLU A 360 1.20 -27.64 4.57
C GLU A 360 0.49 -26.29 4.79
N ILE A 361 -0.82 -26.19 4.55
CA ILE A 361 -1.61 -25.01 4.86
C ILE A 361 -1.45 -24.62 6.34
N ILE A 362 -1.66 -25.57 7.25
CA ILE A 362 -1.55 -25.34 8.70
C ILE A 362 -0.17 -24.76 9.02
N ARG A 363 0.89 -25.42 8.55
CA ARG A 363 2.27 -24.97 8.78
C ARG A 363 2.53 -23.54 8.29
N GLU A 364 2.13 -23.23 7.06
CA GLU A 364 2.39 -21.89 6.49
C GLU A 364 1.55 -20.80 7.18
N MET A 365 0.31 -21.11 7.59
CA MET A 365 -0.53 -20.19 8.33
C MET A 365 -0.01 -19.95 9.76
N GLU A 366 0.46 -20.98 10.46
CA GLU A 366 1.08 -20.86 11.78
C GLU A 366 2.36 -20.01 11.75
N VAL A 367 3.22 -20.22 10.75
CA VAL A 367 4.42 -19.40 10.54
C VAL A 367 4.07 -17.93 10.28
N THR A 368 2.91 -17.67 9.70
CA THR A 368 2.38 -16.31 9.50
C THR A 368 1.90 -15.68 10.82
N GLY A 369 1.69 -16.47 11.86
CA GLY A 369 1.18 -16.02 13.16
C GLY A 369 -0.35 -16.15 13.31
N ILE A 370 -0.99 -16.88 12.40
CA ILE A 370 -2.44 -17.11 12.46
C ILE A 370 -2.75 -18.18 13.52
N ASN A 371 -3.70 -17.90 14.41
CA ASN A 371 -4.13 -18.81 15.45
C ASN A 371 -5.03 -19.92 14.88
N MET A 372 -4.43 -21.02 14.45
CA MET A 372 -5.13 -22.12 13.79
C MET A 372 -6.12 -22.84 14.72
N LEU A 373 -7.25 -23.26 14.17
CA LEU A 373 -8.11 -24.23 14.81
C LEU A 373 -7.38 -25.57 14.90
N ASP A 374 -7.55 -26.32 16.00
CA ASP A 374 -6.92 -27.64 16.17
C ASP A 374 -7.49 -28.69 15.20
N ASP A 375 -8.74 -28.50 14.78
CA ASP A 375 -9.42 -29.30 13.77
C ASP A 375 -9.13 -28.78 12.35
N SER A 376 -9.14 -29.69 11.39
CA SER A 376 -9.07 -29.41 9.95
C SER A 376 -10.01 -30.31 9.16
N ILE A 377 -10.34 -29.93 7.94
CA ILE A 377 -11.21 -30.72 7.06
C ILE A 377 -10.38 -31.29 5.92
N GLU A 378 -10.37 -32.65 5.80
CA GLU A 378 -9.67 -33.32 4.72
C GLU A 378 -10.45 -34.49 4.18
N ILE A 379 -11.06 -34.37 2.99
CA ILE A 379 -11.99 -35.32 2.43
C ILE A 379 -11.39 -36.07 1.24
N GLN A 380 -11.54 -37.38 1.23
CA GLN A 380 -11.03 -38.21 0.16
C GLN A 380 -11.95 -38.19 -1.08
N PHE A 381 -11.38 -37.98 -2.26
CA PHE A 381 -12.07 -37.92 -3.53
C PHE A 381 -13.24 -36.92 -3.53
N VAL A 382 -14.43 -37.35 -3.87
CA VAL A 382 -15.63 -36.53 -3.97
C VAL A 382 -16.41 -36.55 -2.65
N PRO A 383 -16.62 -35.40 -2.00
CA PRO A 383 -17.38 -35.32 -0.77
C PRO A 383 -18.80 -35.89 -0.95
N ARG A 384 -19.20 -36.77 -0.05
CA ARG A 384 -20.59 -37.25 0.07
C ARG A 384 -21.38 -36.26 0.89
N LYS A 385 -22.71 -36.32 0.81
CA LYS A 385 -23.60 -35.44 1.59
C LYS A 385 -23.32 -35.51 3.11
N ALA A 386 -22.99 -36.71 3.62
CA ALA A 386 -22.64 -36.90 5.03
C ALA A 386 -21.31 -36.26 5.42
N ASP A 387 -20.37 -36.18 4.50
CA ASP A 387 -19.03 -35.59 4.73
C ASP A 387 -19.06 -34.07 4.76
N LEU A 388 -20.16 -33.45 4.35
CA LEU A 388 -20.36 -32.00 4.21
C LEU A 388 -21.10 -31.36 5.41
N ASN A 389 -21.21 -32.07 6.53
CA ASN A 389 -21.73 -31.48 7.77
C ASN A 389 -20.62 -30.83 8.57
N PHE A 390 -20.54 -29.51 8.51
CA PHE A 390 -19.50 -28.72 9.18
C PHE A 390 -20.01 -27.94 10.39
N THR A 391 -21.20 -28.25 10.90
CA THR A 391 -21.84 -27.56 12.03
C THR A 391 -20.89 -27.45 13.23
N GLU A 392 -20.35 -28.57 13.70
CA GLU A 392 -19.49 -28.61 14.90
C GLU A 392 -18.17 -27.80 14.71
N ILE A 393 -17.49 -27.97 13.57
CA ILE A 393 -16.21 -27.28 13.33
C ILE A 393 -16.40 -25.78 13.15
N VAL A 394 -17.53 -25.36 12.53
CA VAL A 394 -17.85 -23.93 12.40
C VAL A 394 -18.26 -23.35 13.74
N ASP A 395 -18.94 -24.07 14.62
CA ASP A 395 -19.23 -23.62 16.00
C ASP A 395 -17.93 -23.40 16.79
N LYS A 396 -16.94 -24.29 16.66
CA LYS A 396 -15.60 -24.11 17.24
C LYS A 396 -14.89 -22.89 16.66
N LEU A 397 -14.99 -22.67 15.33
CA LEU A 397 -14.40 -21.50 14.66
C LEU A 397 -15.00 -20.20 15.21
N VAL A 398 -16.34 -20.11 15.26
CA VAL A 398 -17.05 -18.93 15.78
C VAL A 398 -16.64 -18.63 17.22
N LYS A 399 -16.64 -19.64 18.08
CA LYS A 399 -16.20 -19.49 19.47
C LYS A 399 -14.76 -18.96 19.58
N LYS A 400 -13.86 -19.41 18.67
CA LYS A 400 -12.48 -18.94 18.64
C LYS A 400 -12.34 -17.52 18.07
N MET A 401 -13.26 -17.10 17.17
CA MET A 401 -13.32 -15.74 16.67
C MET A 401 -13.77 -14.72 17.74
N GLU A 402 -14.59 -15.17 18.71
CA GLU A 402 -15.10 -14.34 19.80
C GLU A 402 -14.11 -14.21 20.98
N ALA A 403 -13.10 -15.06 21.04
CA ALA A 403 -12.07 -15.08 22.08
C ALA A 403 -10.92 -14.12 21.76
#